data_cd0569faffcc59aef0347f7a36a21ba5
#
_entry.id   cd0569faffcc59aef0347f7a36a21ba5
#
_cell.length_a   1.000
_cell.length_b   1.000
_cell.length_c   1.000
_cell.angle_alpha   90.00
_cell.angle_beta   90.00
_cell.angle_gamma   90.00
#
_symmetry.space_group_name_H-M   'P 1'
#
loop_
_entity.id
_entity.type
_entity.pdbx_description
1 polymer ?
#
loop_
_entity_poly.entity_id
_entity_poly.type
_entity_poly.pdbx_seq_one_letter_code
_entity_poly.pdbx_strand_id
1 'polypeptide(L)'
;MATLTRRSLLRSSVGLAAAGALARPYIAHAAATTVETWWNQGFIPEEDAAFRAMVADYEKASGDKIDYSLIPNAPLRQKEISAIQSGVVPDLMEVADPRFTQRMERQPSRPW
;
A
#
# COMPACT_ATOMS: atom_id res chain seq x y z
N MET A 1 -37.32 34.80 30.72
CA MET A 1 -37.02 34.44 29.32
C MET A 1 -35.94 35.38 28.79
N ALA A 2 -34.79 34.86 28.47
CA ALA A 2 -33.73 35.66 27.87
C ALA A 2 -34.05 35.90 26.40
N THR A 3 -34.27 37.18 26.02
CA THR A 3 -34.47 37.58 24.62
C THR A 3 -33.16 37.53 23.89
N LEU A 4 -33.06 36.60 22.99
CA LEU A 4 -31.92 36.49 22.07
C LEU A 4 -31.94 37.66 21.09
N THR A 5 -31.11 38.66 21.32
CA THR A 5 -30.97 39.80 20.39
C THR A 5 -30.06 39.40 19.23
N ARG A 6 -30.32 39.93 18.02
CA ARG A 6 -29.54 39.70 16.80
C ARG A 6 -28.03 39.91 17.00
N ARG A 7 -27.62 40.74 17.96
CA ARG A 7 -26.23 40.98 18.33
C ARG A 7 -25.59 39.82 19.10
N SER A 8 -26.33 39.04 19.88
CA SER A 8 -25.82 37.90 20.60
C SER A 8 -25.59 36.69 19.65
N LEU A 9 -26.42 36.56 18.61
CA LEU A 9 -26.26 35.52 17.57
C LEU A 9 -24.99 35.73 16.73
N LEU A 10 -24.67 37.02 16.41
CA LEU A 10 -23.43 37.33 15.64
C LEU A 10 -22.15 37.10 16.45
N ARG A 11 -22.20 37.24 17.77
CA ARG A 11 -21.04 36.96 18.63
C ARG A 11 -20.81 35.45 18.83
N SER A 12 -21.84 34.63 18.76
CA SER A 12 -21.75 33.18 18.86
C SER A 12 -21.25 32.53 17.58
N SER A 13 -21.51 33.14 16.40
CA SER A 13 -21.06 32.59 15.12
C SER A 13 -19.56 32.78 14.86
N VAL A 14 -18.93 33.78 15.44
CA VAL A 14 -17.48 34.02 15.31
C VAL A 14 -16.69 32.96 16.10
N GLY A 15 -17.21 32.46 17.21
CA GLY A 15 -16.57 31.42 18.01
C GLY A 15 -16.55 30.03 17.33
N LEU A 16 -17.61 29.73 16.55
CA LEU A 16 -17.73 28.45 15.85
C LEU A 16 -16.81 28.35 14.61
N ALA A 17 -16.58 29.50 13.95
CA ALA A 17 -15.67 29.53 12.78
C ALA A 17 -14.19 29.35 13.16
N ALA A 18 -13.79 29.77 14.37
CA ALA A 18 -12.44 29.61 14.85
C ALA A 18 -12.11 28.13 15.26
N ALA A 19 -13.11 27.39 15.73
CA ALA A 19 -12.94 25.99 16.12
C ALA A 19 -12.80 25.06 14.89
N GLY A 20 -13.41 25.42 13.76
CA GLY A 20 -13.30 24.64 12.51
C GLY A 20 -11.94 24.76 11.82
N ALA A 21 -11.18 25.82 12.08
CA ALA A 21 -9.86 26.03 11.49
C ALA A 21 -8.75 25.18 12.13
N LEU A 22 -9.00 24.60 13.30
CA LEU A 22 -8.03 23.76 14.02
C LEU A 22 -8.23 22.25 13.77
N ALA A 23 -9.31 21.86 13.11
CA ALA A 23 -9.52 20.49 12.67
C ALA A 23 -8.73 20.27 11.37
N ARG A 24 -7.40 20.27 11.44
CA ARG A 24 -6.59 19.64 10.40
C ARG A 24 -6.98 18.16 10.40
N PRO A 25 -7.37 17.59 9.25
CA PRO A 25 -7.52 16.15 9.21
C PRO A 25 -6.19 15.55 9.63
N TYR A 26 -6.16 14.96 10.80
CA TYR A 26 -5.04 14.14 11.25
C TYR A 26 -5.07 12.92 10.33
N ILE A 27 -4.25 12.95 9.28
CA ILE A 27 -3.92 11.74 8.56
C ILE A 27 -3.11 10.94 9.57
N ALA A 28 -3.78 10.00 10.23
CA ALA A 28 -3.08 9.00 11.01
C ALA A 28 -2.07 8.38 10.05
N HIS A 29 -0.78 8.57 10.31
CA HIS A 29 0.23 7.76 9.66
C HIS A 29 -0.17 6.32 10.00
N ALA A 30 -0.61 5.57 8.99
CA ALA A 30 -0.83 4.15 9.15
C ALA A 30 0.45 3.59 9.80
N ALA A 31 0.27 2.79 10.85
CA ALA A 31 1.41 2.12 11.47
C ALA A 31 2.21 1.45 10.34
N ALA A 32 3.55 1.52 10.44
CA ALA A 32 4.43 0.95 9.44
C ALA A 32 3.94 -0.43 9.00
N THR A 33 3.59 -0.55 7.75
CA THR A 33 3.00 -1.77 7.19
C THR A 33 4.13 -2.63 6.65
N THR A 34 4.07 -3.92 6.92
CA THR A 34 4.98 -4.87 6.28
C THR A 34 4.33 -5.38 5.01
N VAL A 35 5.02 -5.22 3.89
CA VAL A 35 4.56 -5.65 2.56
C VAL A 35 5.33 -6.89 2.16
N GLU A 36 4.63 -8.02 1.96
CA GLU A 36 5.23 -9.23 1.45
C GLU A 36 5.42 -9.15 -0.06
N THR A 37 6.65 -9.35 -0.53
CA THR A 37 7.00 -9.21 -1.96
C THR A 37 7.78 -10.42 -2.47
N TRP A 38 7.32 -11.00 -3.57
CA TRP A 38 8.05 -12.03 -4.29
C TRP A 38 8.63 -11.47 -5.57
N TRP A 39 9.95 -11.56 -5.67
CA TRP A 39 10.70 -10.98 -6.77
C TRP A 39 11.58 -12.01 -7.45
N ASN A 40 11.75 -11.90 -8.75
CA ASN A 40 12.64 -12.77 -9.48
C ASN A 40 14.10 -12.50 -9.12
N GLN A 41 14.85 -13.56 -8.85
CA GLN A 41 16.28 -13.45 -8.66
C GLN A 41 16.96 -13.01 -9.96
N GLY A 42 17.84 -12.02 -9.88
CA GLY A 42 18.58 -11.50 -11.02
C GLY A 42 19.49 -12.56 -11.68
N PHE A 43 19.84 -12.32 -12.93
CA PHE A 43 20.76 -13.19 -13.65
C PHE A 43 22.20 -13.02 -13.19
N ILE A 44 22.51 -11.87 -12.62
CA ILE A 44 23.82 -11.52 -12.08
C ILE A 44 23.67 -10.99 -10.65
N PRO A 45 24.68 -11.18 -9.78
CA PRO A 45 24.60 -10.71 -8.37
C PRO A 45 24.37 -9.22 -8.20
N GLU A 46 24.80 -8.41 -9.17
CA GLU A 46 24.65 -6.96 -9.17
C GLU A 46 23.18 -6.51 -9.26
N GLU A 47 22.34 -7.27 -9.97
CA GLU A 47 20.89 -7.01 -10.03
C GLU A 47 20.25 -7.19 -8.66
N ASP A 48 20.57 -8.28 -7.97
CA ASP A 48 20.07 -8.52 -6.61
C ASP A 48 20.58 -7.46 -5.62
N ALA A 49 21.83 -7.03 -5.77
CA ALA A 49 22.39 -5.97 -4.95
C ALA A 49 21.68 -4.62 -5.19
N ALA A 50 21.40 -4.28 -6.43
CA ALA A 50 20.65 -3.07 -6.80
C ALA A 50 19.21 -3.12 -6.25
N PHE A 51 18.55 -4.27 -6.34
CA PHE A 51 17.21 -4.46 -5.77
C PHE A 51 17.22 -4.26 -4.25
N ARG A 52 18.18 -4.86 -3.53
CA ARG A 52 18.31 -4.66 -2.07
C ARG A 52 18.55 -3.21 -1.69
N ALA A 53 19.39 -2.50 -2.45
CA ALA A 53 19.63 -1.09 -2.23
C ALA A 53 18.36 -0.24 -2.44
N MET A 54 17.61 -0.51 -3.50
CA MET A 54 16.34 0.15 -3.79
C MET A 54 15.30 -0.08 -2.67
N VAL A 55 15.19 -1.31 -2.16
CA VAL A 55 14.30 -1.63 -1.03
C VAL A 55 14.72 -0.86 0.22
N ALA A 56 16.02 -0.82 0.54
CA ALA A 56 16.53 -0.10 1.71
C ALA A 56 16.24 1.41 1.62
N ASP A 57 16.41 2.01 0.44
CA ASP A 57 16.10 3.43 0.21
C ASP A 57 14.60 3.70 0.35
N TYR A 58 13.75 2.82 -0.16
CA TYR A 58 12.31 2.94 0.00
C TYR A 58 11.88 2.85 1.47
N GLU A 59 12.36 1.84 2.21
CA GLU A 59 12.06 1.67 3.64
C GLU A 59 12.49 2.89 4.44
N LYS A 60 13.65 3.47 4.12
CA LYS A 60 14.15 4.68 4.76
C LYS A 60 13.28 5.90 4.46
N ALA A 61 12.78 6.01 3.25
CA ALA A 61 11.97 7.15 2.82
C ALA A 61 10.51 7.06 3.29
N SER A 62 9.91 5.85 3.27
CA SER A 62 8.50 5.64 3.59
C SER A 62 8.25 5.33 5.07
N GLY A 63 9.19 4.67 5.74
CA GLY A 63 9.00 4.10 7.07
C GLY A 63 8.32 2.73 7.07
N ASP A 64 7.91 2.22 5.90
CA ASP A 64 7.35 0.88 5.75
C ASP A 64 8.44 -0.19 5.70
N LYS A 65 8.05 -1.44 5.87
CA LYS A 65 8.94 -2.60 5.78
C LYS A 65 8.58 -3.45 4.58
N ILE A 66 9.59 -3.89 3.84
CA ILE A 66 9.43 -4.81 2.71
C ILE A 66 10.02 -6.16 3.10
N ASP A 67 9.17 -7.15 3.27
CA ASP A 67 9.57 -8.55 3.43
C ASP A 67 9.66 -9.19 2.04
N TYR A 68 10.84 -9.18 1.44
CA TYR A 68 11.03 -9.66 0.08
C TYR A 68 11.72 -11.02 0.03
N SER A 69 11.34 -11.80 -0.97
CA SER A 69 11.99 -13.06 -1.33
C SER A 69 12.51 -12.96 -2.75
N LEU A 70 13.81 -13.12 -2.94
CA LEU A 70 14.43 -13.29 -4.27
C LEU A 70 14.38 -14.78 -4.64
N ILE A 71 13.59 -15.12 -5.64
CA ILE A 71 13.28 -16.50 -6.01
C ILE A 71 13.71 -16.73 -7.45
N PRO A 72 14.44 -17.80 -7.77
CA PRO A 72 14.76 -18.14 -9.16
C PRO A 72 13.51 -18.29 -10.03
N ASN A 73 13.60 -17.95 -11.31
CA ASN A 73 12.46 -17.84 -12.22
C ASN A 73 11.53 -19.08 -12.25
N ALA A 74 12.09 -20.29 -12.36
CA ALA A 74 11.25 -21.49 -12.45
C ALA A 74 10.49 -21.80 -11.14
N PRO A 75 11.12 -21.81 -9.95
CA PRO A 75 10.42 -21.91 -8.67
C PRO A 75 9.41 -20.77 -8.43
N LEU A 76 9.75 -19.54 -8.80
CA LEU A 76 8.84 -18.38 -8.67
C LEU A 76 7.54 -18.62 -9.43
N ARG A 77 7.65 -19.03 -10.69
CA ARG A 77 6.48 -19.34 -11.53
C ARG A 77 5.59 -20.42 -10.92
N GLN A 78 6.17 -21.48 -10.36
CA GLN A 78 5.40 -22.52 -9.68
C GLN A 78 4.69 -22.00 -8.43
N LYS A 79 5.38 -21.16 -7.66
CA LYS A 79 4.84 -20.53 -6.46
C LYS A 79 3.69 -19.61 -6.79
N GLU A 80 3.82 -18.79 -7.83
CA GLU A 80 2.77 -17.90 -8.35
C GLU A 80 1.50 -18.64 -8.74
N ILE A 81 1.65 -19.71 -9.54
CA ILE A 81 0.51 -20.53 -9.98
C ILE A 81 -0.20 -21.13 -8.76
N SER A 82 0.55 -21.68 -7.81
CA SER A 82 0.00 -22.27 -6.60
C SER A 82 -0.71 -21.25 -5.71
N ALA A 83 -0.12 -20.06 -5.56
CA ALA A 83 -0.70 -18.98 -4.78
C ALA A 83 -2.04 -18.52 -5.35
N ILE A 84 -2.14 -18.33 -6.66
CA ILE A 84 -3.38 -17.92 -7.32
C ILE A 84 -4.45 -19.02 -7.21
N GLN A 85 -4.06 -20.27 -7.36
CA GLN A 85 -5.00 -21.39 -7.23
C GLN A 85 -5.54 -21.55 -5.80
N SER A 86 -4.70 -21.33 -4.80
CA SER A 86 -5.06 -21.41 -3.38
C SER A 86 -5.76 -20.16 -2.85
N GLY A 87 -5.58 -19.01 -3.51
CA GLY A 87 -6.03 -17.72 -3.04
C GLY A 87 -5.15 -17.10 -1.95
N VAL A 88 -4.00 -17.72 -1.64
CA VAL A 88 -3.00 -17.18 -0.70
C VAL A 88 -1.88 -16.54 -1.50
N VAL A 89 -1.97 -15.24 -1.70
CA VAL A 89 -1.06 -14.44 -2.52
C VAL A 89 -0.31 -13.42 -1.66
N PRO A 90 0.92 -13.03 -2.04
CA PRO A 90 1.62 -11.92 -1.39
C PRO A 90 0.97 -10.59 -1.76
N ASP A 91 1.39 -9.51 -1.09
CA ASP A 91 0.91 -8.16 -1.41
C ASP A 91 1.40 -7.70 -2.79
N LEU A 92 2.61 -8.10 -3.16
CA LEU A 92 3.24 -7.78 -4.44
C LEU A 92 4.00 -8.98 -4.99
N MET A 93 3.86 -9.25 -6.27
CA MET A 93 4.69 -10.26 -6.96
C MET A 93 5.08 -9.78 -8.36
N GLU A 94 6.32 -10.07 -8.74
CA GLU A 94 6.78 -9.86 -10.11
C GLU A 94 6.21 -10.98 -10.99
N VAL A 95 5.61 -10.61 -12.11
CA VAL A 95 5.09 -11.54 -13.10
C VAL A 95 5.94 -11.44 -14.36
N ALA A 96 6.86 -12.38 -14.53
CA ALA A 96 7.79 -12.41 -15.66
C ALA A 96 7.16 -12.90 -16.98
N ASP A 97 6.03 -13.61 -16.91
CA ASP A 97 5.38 -14.19 -18.10
C ASP A 97 4.06 -13.45 -18.43
N PRO A 98 3.98 -12.75 -19.56
CA PRO A 98 2.76 -12.03 -19.98
C PRO A 98 1.55 -12.96 -20.20
N ARG A 99 1.75 -14.26 -20.40
CA ARG A 99 0.65 -15.23 -20.49
C ARG A 99 -0.08 -15.43 -19.18
N PHE A 100 0.59 -15.09 -18.09
CA PHE A 100 0.05 -15.19 -16.75
C PHE A 100 -1.00 -14.09 -16.51
N THR A 101 -0.70 -12.87 -16.87
CA THR A 101 -1.65 -11.73 -16.79
C THR A 101 -2.87 -11.96 -17.64
N GLN A 102 -2.71 -12.48 -18.86
CA GLN A 102 -3.84 -12.85 -19.74
C GLN A 102 -4.74 -13.92 -19.14
N ARG A 103 -4.18 -14.85 -18.36
CA ARG A 103 -4.97 -15.87 -17.66
C ARG A 103 -5.75 -15.27 -16.49
N MET A 104 -5.17 -14.33 -15.77
CA MET A 104 -5.86 -13.62 -14.67
C MET A 104 -7.02 -12.78 -15.19
N GLU A 105 -6.86 -12.10 -16.31
CA GLU A 105 -7.93 -11.32 -16.93
C GLU A 105 -9.13 -12.16 -17.39
N ARG A 106 -8.90 -13.43 -17.70
CA ARG A 106 -9.97 -14.37 -18.09
C ARG A 106 -10.69 -15.01 -16.91
N GLN A 107 -10.15 -14.91 -15.71
CA GLN A 107 -10.85 -15.34 -14.50
C GLN A 107 -11.74 -14.20 -14.01
N PRO A 108 -13.07 -14.40 -13.89
CA PRO A 108 -13.94 -13.39 -13.32
C PRO A 108 -13.45 -13.08 -11.91
N SER A 109 -13.13 -11.80 -11.68
CA SER A 109 -12.76 -11.30 -10.37
C SER A 109 -13.83 -11.71 -9.36
N ARG A 110 -13.46 -12.49 -8.35
CA ARG A 110 -14.35 -12.73 -7.22
C ARG A 110 -14.56 -11.38 -6.54
N PRO A 111 -15.79 -10.95 -6.26
CA PRO A 111 -16.01 -9.75 -5.47
C PRO A 111 -15.35 -9.92 -4.10
N TRP A 112 -14.64 -8.90 -3.69
CA TRP A 112 -13.98 -8.79 -2.38
C TRP A 112 -15.01 -8.76 -1.25
#